data_561b1571430e76af916bbf6dd84d9ed0
#
_entry.id   561b1571430e76af916bbf6dd84d9ed0
#
_cell.length_a   1.000
_cell.length_b   1.000
_cell.length_c   1.000
_cell.angle_alpha   90.00
_cell.angle_beta   90.00
_cell.angle_gamma   90.00
#
_symmetry.space_group_name_H-M   'P 1'
#
loop_
_entity.id
_entity.type
_entity.pdbx_description
1 polymer ?
#
loop_
_entity_poly.entity_id
_entity_poly.type
_entity_poly.pdbx_seq_one_letter_code
_entity_poly.pdbx_strand_id
1 'polypeptide(L)'
;MRRYKWKEEEDRLLRSLISPGCLGINWKEIQLVFKAKGFIKTFKQIRLRWINNLSPELSHEKWSIAEQKRIFELYKRYGNQWKSIADEFQGRTDNGVKNMFFSVIRKALRISVKLIKSRENMSSTNVVNQIRAK
;
A
#
# COMPACT_ATOMS: atom_id res chain seq x y z
N MET A 1 -1.81 4.03 18.56
CA MET A 1 -0.51 4.51 18.06
C MET A 1 -0.75 5.55 16.96
N ARG A 2 -0.43 6.80 17.21
CA ARG A 2 -0.52 7.83 16.16
C ARG A 2 0.52 7.54 15.09
N ARG A 3 0.06 7.26 13.86
CA ARG A 3 0.95 7.20 12.69
C ARG A 3 1.54 8.59 12.49
N TYR A 4 2.83 8.71 12.68
CA TYR A 4 3.55 9.94 12.41
C TYR A 4 3.51 10.21 10.91
N LYS A 5 2.76 11.24 10.53
CA LYS A 5 2.67 11.65 9.13
C LYS A 5 3.93 12.42 8.75
N TRP A 6 4.58 12.02 7.67
CA TRP A 6 5.72 12.75 7.13
C TRP A 6 5.30 14.13 6.61
N LYS A 7 6.08 15.14 6.97
CA LYS A 7 5.90 16.49 6.48
C LYS A 7 6.61 16.67 5.14
N GLU A 8 6.12 17.58 4.32
CA GLU A 8 6.74 17.88 3.03
C GLU A 8 8.19 18.39 3.17
N GLU A 9 8.45 19.15 4.22
CA GLU A 9 9.80 19.64 4.53
C GLU A 9 10.78 18.50 4.82
N GLU A 10 10.33 17.47 5.52
CA GLU A 10 11.10 16.28 5.79
C GLU A 10 11.40 15.50 4.50
N ASP A 11 10.43 15.37 3.62
CA ASP A 11 10.58 14.72 2.32
C ASP A 11 11.57 15.48 1.41
N ARG A 12 11.48 16.81 1.37
CA ARG A 12 12.43 17.65 0.62
C ARG A 12 13.86 17.50 1.14
N LEU A 13 14.02 17.53 2.44
CA LEU A 13 15.34 17.33 3.07
C LEU A 13 15.92 15.97 2.67
N LEU A 14 15.12 14.93 2.76
CA LEU A 14 15.56 13.57 2.42
C LEU A 14 15.98 13.49 0.94
N ARG A 15 15.19 14.04 0.03
CA ARG A 15 15.55 14.09 -1.40
C ARG A 15 16.84 14.84 -1.66
N SER A 16 17.09 15.94 -0.92
CA SER A 16 18.28 16.75 -1.10
C SER A 16 19.55 16.03 -0.59
N LEU A 17 19.43 15.15 0.38
CA LEU A 17 20.54 14.42 0.96
C LEU A 17 20.96 13.17 0.18
N ILE A 18 20.04 12.65 -0.65
CA ILE A 18 20.33 11.49 -1.48
C ILE A 18 20.54 11.96 -2.93
N SER A 19 21.81 12.10 -3.30
CA SER A 19 22.19 12.50 -4.67
C SER A 19 22.08 11.31 -5.64
N PRO A 20 21.66 11.55 -6.90
CA PRO A 20 21.75 10.54 -7.95
C PRO A 20 23.18 10.06 -8.12
N GLY A 21 23.39 8.74 -8.12
CA GLY A 21 24.70 8.14 -8.29
C GLY A 21 25.50 7.93 -7.02
N CYS A 22 24.96 8.19 -5.85
CA CYS A 22 25.60 7.83 -4.58
C CYS A 22 25.72 6.32 -4.44
N LEU A 23 26.95 5.84 -4.39
CA LEU A 23 27.29 4.47 -4.03
C LEU A 23 27.18 4.32 -2.51
N GLY A 24 26.06 3.79 -2.06
CA GLY A 24 25.78 3.56 -0.65
C GLY A 24 25.25 4.79 0.08
N ILE A 25 24.13 4.60 0.73
CA ILE A 25 23.46 5.64 1.52
C ILE A 25 23.74 5.35 2.99
N ASN A 26 24.31 6.32 3.71
CA ASN A 26 24.50 6.20 5.14
C ASN A 26 23.28 6.79 5.88
N TRP A 27 22.35 5.94 6.23
CA TRP A 27 21.10 6.31 6.89
C TRP A 27 21.31 6.93 8.29
N LYS A 28 22.37 6.53 8.99
CA LYS A 28 22.70 7.09 10.30
C LYS A 28 23.17 8.55 10.20
N GLU A 29 23.94 8.89 9.18
CA GLU A 29 24.34 10.27 8.91
C GLU A 29 23.16 11.14 8.54
N ILE A 30 22.24 10.61 7.72
CA ILE A 30 21.01 11.30 7.37
C ILE A 30 20.15 11.55 8.61
N GLN A 31 20.07 10.60 9.52
CA GLN A 31 19.38 10.76 10.80
C GLN A 31 19.97 11.92 11.62
N LEU A 32 21.28 12.05 11.65
CA LEU A 32 21.96 13.16 12.36
C LEU A 32 21.58 14.52 11.74
N VAL A 33 21.51 14.62 10.43
CA VAL A 33 21.09 15.85 9.75
C VAL A 33 19.63 16.16 10.06
N PHE A 34 18.74 15.18 10.07
CA PHE A 34 17.35 15.35 10.47
C PHE A 34 17.23 15.88 11.90
N LYS A 35 17.97 15.29 12.82
CA LYS A 35 18.00 15.72 14.22
C LYS A 35 18.48 17.18 14.35
N ALA A 36 19.51 17.57 13.61
CA ALA A 36 20.03 18.94 13.60
C ALA A 36 19.01 19.97 13.10
N LYS A 37 18.09 19.55 12.23
CA LYS A 37 16.98 20.36 11.71
C LYS A 37 15.73 20.33 12.60
N GLY A 38 15.76 19.60 13.70
CA GLY A 38 14.63 19.47 14.62
C GLY A 38 13.63 18.38 14.24
N PHE A 39 13.94 17.53 13.27
CA PHE A 39 13.09 16.41 12.87
C PHE A 39 13.46 15.13 13.59
N ILE A 40 12.53 14.57 14.36
CA ILE A 40 12.75 13.36 15.14
C ILE A 40 12.27 12.15 14.35
N LYS A 41 13.19 11.52 13.63
CA LYS A 41 12.95 10.29 12.86
C LYS A 41 14.10 9.32 13.11
N THR A 42 13.79 8.03 13.22
CA THR A 42 14.83 6.99 13.28
C THR A 42 15.38 6.73 11.88
N PHE A 43 16.61 6.21 11.80
CA PHE A 43 17.18 5.86 10.49
C PHE A 43 16.37 4.79 9.76
N LYS A 44 15.68 3.91 10.48
CA LYS A 44 14.77 2.91 9.90
C LYS A 44 13.55 3.56 9.26
N GLN A 45 12.96 4.55 9.93
CA GLN A 45 11.83 5.31 9.38
C GLN A 45 12.21 6.08 8.12
N ILE A 46 13.38 6.72 8.15
CA ILE A 46 13.92 7.48 7.00
C ILE A 46 14.16 6.55 5.81
N ARG A 47 14.82 5.42 6.06
CA ARG A 47 15.08 4.41 5.02
C ARG A 47 13.79 3.88 4.40
N LEU A 48 12.81 3.51 5.21
CA LEU A 48 11.52 3.01 4.72
C LEU A 48 10.75 4.08 3.94
N ARG A 49 10.80 5.33 4.38
CA ARG A 49 10.18 6.44 3.64
C ARG A 49 10.77 6.58 2.24
N TRP A 50 12.08 6.53 2.14
CA TRP A 50 12.77 6.59 0.86
C TRP A 50 12.40 5.41 -0.04
N ILE A 51 12.57 4.19 0.45
CA ILE A 51 12.36 2.98 -0.32
C ILE A 51 10.91 2.84 -0.80
N ASN A 52 9.94 3.18 0.05
CA ASN A 52 8.53 2.95 -0.24
C ASN A 52 7.82 4.13 -0.92
N ASN A 53 8.37 5.35 -0.84
CA ASN A 53 7.64 6.53 -1.28
C ASN A 53 8.43 7.52 -2.14
N LEU A 54 9.73 7.70 -1.91
CA LEU A 54 10.50 8.81 -2.48
C LEU A 54 11.51 8.40 -3.54
N SER A 55 11.94 7.13 -3.58
CA SER A 55 12.95 6.68 -4.55
C SER A 55 12.49 6.95 -6.00
N PRO A 56 13.37 7.51 -6.85
CA PRO A 56 13.05 7.75 -8.27
C PRO A 56 12.73 6.49 -9.06
N GLU A 57 13.17 5.34 -8.57
CA GLU A 57 12.91 4.04 -9.23
C GLU A 57 11.47 3.58 -9.06
N LEU A 58 10.71 4.20 -8.14
CA LEU A 58 9.33 3.83 -7.88
C LEU A 58 8.39 4.36 -8.96
N SER A 59 7.45 3.53 -9.36
CA SER A 59 6.30 3.97 -10.14
C SER A 59 5.27 4.61 -9.22
N HIS A 60 4.88 5.84 -9.52
CA HIS A 60 3.79 6.54 -8.86
C HIS A 60 2.47 6.42 -9.61
N GLU A 61 2.45 5.64 -10.66
CA GLU A 61 1.25 5.38 -11.43
C GLU A 61 0.29 4.50 -10.63
N LYS A 62 -1.00 4.70 -10.86
CA LYS A 62 -2.03 3.85 -10.28
C LYS A 62 -1.85 2.42 -10.77
N TRP A 63 -2.15 1.46 -9.91
CA TRP A 63 -2.15 0.06 -10.29
C TRP A 63 -3.18 -0.20 -11.39
N SER A 64 -2.72 -0.71 -12.52
CA SER A 64 -3.59 -1.12 -13.61
C SER A 64 -4.35 -2.40 -13.24
N ILE A 65 -5.47 -2.64 -13.92
CA ILE A 65 -6.24 -3.88 -13.73
C ILE A 65 -5.39 -5.10 -14.09
N ALA A 66 -4.57 -4.99 -15.14
CA ALA A 66 -3.65 -6.05 -15.55
C ALA A 66 -2.61 -6.37 -14.46
N GLU A 67 -2.03 -5.34 -13.85
CA GLU A 67 -1.10 -5.51 -12.72
C GLU A 67 -1.78 -6.16 -11.51
N GLN A 68 -3.00 -5.73 -11.18
CA GLN A 68 -3.76 -6.30 -10.06
C GLN A 68 -4.04 -7.80 -10.29
N LYS A 69 -4.45 -8.17 -11.48
CA LYS A 69 -4.65 -9.58 -11.85
C LYS A 69 -3.36 -10.39 -11.77
N ARG A 70 -2.25 -9.81 -12.23
CA ARG A 70 -0.94 -10.47 -12.20
C ARG A 70 -0.47 -10.73 -10.77
N ILE A 71 -0.76 -9.86 -9.82
CA ILE A 71 -0.46 -10.09 -8.40
C ILE A 71 -1.09 -11.40 -7.92
N PHE A 72 -2.36 -11.64 -8.25
CA PHE A 72 -3.07 -12.86 -7.83
C PHE A 72 -2.52 -14.11 -8.51
N GLU A 73 -2.11 -14.02 -9.78
CA GLU A 73 -1.46 -15.12 -10.47
C GLU A 73 -0.11 -15.46 -9.83
N LEU A 74 0.69 -14.45 -9.50
CA LEU A 74 1.97 -14.63 -8.83
C LEU A 74 1.80 -15.09 -7.39
N TYR A 75 0.74 -14.68 -6.71
CA TYR A 75 0.42 -15.16 -5.36
C TYR A 75 0.18 -16.67 -5.33
N LYS A 76 -0.43 -17.23 -6.35
CA LYS A 76 -0.60 -18.70 -6.48
C LYS A 76 0.74 -19.42 -6.51
N ARG A 77 1.77 -18.77 -7.06
CA ARG A 77 3.12 -19.34 -7.20
C ARG A 77 3.99 -19.09 -5.97
N TYR A 78 3.97 -17.89 -5.43
CA TYR A 78 4.88 -17.43 -4.38
C TYR A 78 4.24 -17.33 -2.99
N GLY A 79 2.93 -17.37 -2.90
CA GLY A 79 2.23 -17.12 -1.63
C GLY A 79 2.51 -15.71 -1.11
N ASN A 80 2.77 -15.59 0.18
CA ASN A 80 3.04 -14.31 0.82
C ASN A 80 4.49 -13.82 0.69
N GLN A 81 5.26 -14.36 -0.22
CA GLN A 81 6.61 -13.87 -0.54
C GLN A 81 6.50 -12.59 -1.39
N TRP A 82 6.14 -11.50 -0.75
CA TRP A 82 5.84 -10.23 -1.42
C TRP A 82 7.01 -9.64 -2.21
N LYS A 83 8.22 -9.84 -1.73
CA LYS A 83 9.43 -9.41 -2.44
C LYS A 83 9.59 -10.14 -3.77
N SER A 84 9.38 -11.44 -3.79
CA SER A 84 9.44 -12.24 -5.02
C SER A 84 8.38 -11.80 -6.03
N ILE A 85 7.18 -11.48 -5.56
CA ILE A 85 6.13 -10.94 -6.41
C ILE A 85 6.50 -9.55 -6.94
N ALA A 86 7.01 -8.67 -6.07
CA ALA A 86 7.41 -7.32 -6.45
C ALA A 86 8.53 -7.31 -7.51
N ASP A 87 9.44 -8.27 -7.44
CA ASP A 87 10.54 -8.40 -8.41
C ASP A 87 10.05 -8.67 -9.85
N GLU A 88 8.82 -9.16 -10.01
CA GLU A 88 8.19 -9.35 -11.34
C GLU A 88 7.59 -8.05 -11.91
N PHE A 89 7.57 -6.98 -11.14
CA PHE A 89 7.07 -5.67 -11.57
C PHE A 89 8.20 -4.65 -11.58
N GLN A 90 8.11 -3.71 -12.51
CA GLN A 90 9.03 -2.58 -12.54
C GLN A 90 8.50 -1.42 -11.70
N GLY A 91 9.32 -0.95 -10.76
CA GLY A 91 8.98 0.20 -9.93
C GLY A 91 7.94 -0.06 -8.84
N ARG A 92 7.68 -1.32 -8.50
CA ARG A 92 6.77 -1.69 -7.41
C ARG A 92 7.54 -2.29 -6.24
N THR A 93 7.16 -1.93 -5.03
CA THR A 93 7.76 -2.45 -3.79
C THR A 93 6.99 -3.65 -3.27
N ASP A 94 7.64 -4.45 -2.44
CA ASP A 94 7.00 -5.53 -1.69
C ASP A 94 5.82 -5.01 -0.86
N ASN A 95 6.01 -3.89 -0.16
CA ASN A 95 4.95 -3.23 0.61
C ASN A 95 3.79 -2.77 -0.28
N GLY A 96 4.08 -2.19 -1.45
CA GLY A 96 3.07 -1.77 -2.42
C GLY A 96 2.25 -2.93 -2.97
N VAL A 97 2.89 -4.02 -3.32
CA VAL A 97 2.23 -5.26 -3.78
C VAL A 97 1.33 -5.85 -2.69
N LYS A 98 1.85 -5.98 -1.48
CA LYS A 98 1.09 -6.47 -0.32
C LYS A 98 -0.15 -5.61 -0.06
N ASN A 99 0.02 -4.30 -0.04
CA ASN A 99 -1.09 -3.36 0.20
C ASN A 99 -2.15 -3.46 -0.90
N MET A 100 -1.74 -3.58 -2.17
CA MET A 100 -2.67 -3.73 -3.29
C MET A 100 -3.43 -5.05 -3.19
N PHE A 101 -2.75 -6.15 -2.91
CA PHE A 101 -3.36 -7.46 -2.73
C PHE A 101 -4.49 -7.42 -1.69
N PHE A 102 -4.19 -6.94 -0.48
CA PHE A 102 -5.20 -6.86 0.58
C PHE A 102 -6.28 -5.82 0.29
N SER A 103 -5.96 -4.73 -0.40
CA SER A 103 -6.95 -3.73 -0.82
C SER A 103 -8.00 -4.33 -1.75
N VAL A 104 -7.59 -5.13 -2.72
CA VAL A 104 -8.51 -5.81 -3.65
C VAL A 104 -9.38 -6.82 -2.91
N ILE A 105 -8.80 -7.60 -1.99
CA ILE A 105 -9.55 -8.56 -1.17
C ILE A 105 -10.60 -7.84 -0.31
N ARG A 106 -10.22 -6.77 0.38
CA ARG A 106 -11.17 -6.00 1.21
C ARG A 106 -12.32 -5.43 0.39
N LYS A 107 -12.04 -4.94 -0.81
CA LYS A 107 -13.06 -4.43 -1.72
C LYS A 107 -14.03 -5.54 -2.16
N ALA A 108 -13.49 -6.70 -2.52
CA ALA A 108 -14.30 -7.86 -2.92
C ALA A 108 -15.20 -8.34 -1.77
N LEU A 109 -14.67 -8.39 -0.54
CA LEU A 109 -15.45 -8.76 0.65
C LEU A 109 -16.57 -7.77 0.94
N ARG A 110 -16.33 -6.47 0.81
CA ARG A 110 -17.37 -5.44 1.00
C ARG A 110 -18.49 -5.57 0.00
N ILE A 111 -18.18 -5.84 -1.26
CA ILE A 111 -19.17 -6.05 -2.32
C ILE A 111 -19.99 -7.31 -2.03
N SER A 112 -19.34 -8.40 -1.63
CA SER A 112 -20.01 -9.66 -1.27
C SER A 112 -20.98 -9.48 -0.10
N VAL A 113 -20.57 -8.77 0.96
CA VAL A 113 -21.42 -8.47 2.11
C VAL A 113 -22.65 -7.65 1.71
N LYS A 114 -22.47 -6.63 0.86
CA LYS A 114 -23.60 -5.82 0.36
C LYS A 114 -24.59 -6.65 -0.45
N LEU A 115 -24.11 -7.54 -1.30
CA LEU A 115 -24.97 -8.44 -2.10
C LEU A 115 -25.76 -9.39 -1.22
N ILE A 116 -25.16 -9.97 -0.18
CA ILE A 116 -25.82 -10.86 0.77
C ILE A 116 -26.92 -10.09 1.51
N LYS A 117 -26.63 -8.90 2.04
CA LYS A 117 -27.63 -8.05 2.72
C LYS A 117 -28.79 -7.67 1.81
N SER A 118 -28.52 -7.34 0.56
CA SER A 118 -29.55 -7.03 -0.43
C SER A 118 -30.47 -8.23 -0.68
N ARG A 119 -29.93 -9.45 -0.79
CA ARG A 119 -30.71 -10.68 -0.95
C ARG A 119 -31.58 -10.96 0.27
N GLU A 120 -31.04 -10.81 1.49
CA GLU A 120 -31.80 -11.00 2.72
C GLU A 120 -32.95 -10.01 2.82
N ASN A 121 -32.73 -8.74 2.51
CA ASN A 121 -33.77 -7.71 2.51
C ASN A 121 -34.85 -7.99 1.47
N MET A 122 -34.51 -8.42 0.27
CA MET A 122 -35.46 -8.80 -0.77
C MET A 122 -36.27 -10.02 -0.35
N SER A 123 -35.66 -11.02 0.25
CA SER A 123 -36.33 -12.21 0.76
C SER A 123 -37.34 -11.85 1.86
N SER A 124 -36.95 -11.03 2.80
CA SER A 124 -37.81 -10.56 3.90
C SER A 124 -39.00 -9.75 3.37
N THR A 125 -38.78 -8.87 2.41
CA THR A 125 -39.84 -8.07 1.78
C THR A 125 -40.81 -8.93 1.06
N ASN A 126 -40.38 -9.96 0.34
CA ASN A 126 -41.24 -10.90 -0.36
C ASN A 126 -42.11 -11.70 0.62
N VAL A 127 -41.55 -12.17 1.72
CA VAL A 127 -42.30 -12.88 2.77
C VAL A 127 -43.38 -11.98 3.38
N VAL A 128 -43.04 -10.74 3.72
CA VAL A 128 -44.00 -9.77 4.27
C VAL A 128 -45.11 -9.47 3.27
N ASN A 129 -44.81 -9.30 1.99
CA ASN A 129 -45.81 -9.06 0.94
C ASN A 129 -46.71 -10.26 0.74
N GLN A 130 -46.19 -11.48 0.83
CA GLN A 130 -47.01 -12.70 0.75
C GLN A 130 -47.96 -12.84 1.94
N ILE A 131 -47.51 -12.44 3.14
CA ILE A 131 -48.37 -12.44 4.35
C ILE A 131 -49.48 -11.40 4.24
N ARG A 132 -49.17 -10.21 3.68
CA ARG A 132 -50.16 -9.13 3.51
C ARG A 132 -51.19 -9.43 2.40
N ALA A 133 -50.84 -10.27 1.44
CA ALA A 133 -51.73 -10.64 0.33
C ALA A 133 -52.75 -11.73 0.69
N LYS A 134 -52.65 -12.34 1.87
CA LYS A 134 -53.62 -13.29 2.43
C LYS A 134 -54.57 -12.60 3.41
#